data_b542d3b1941c04d5f3b035fc43bc7c21
#
_entry.id   b542d3b1941c04d5f3b035fc43bc7c21
#
_cell.length_a   1.000
_cell.length_b   1.000
_cell.length_c   1.000
_cell.angle_alpha   90.00
_cell.angle_beta   90.00
_cell.angle_gamma   90.00
#
_symmetry.space_group_name_H-M   'P 1'
#
loop_
_entity.id
_entity.type
_entity.pdbx_description
1 polymer ?
#
loop_
_entity_poly.entity_id
_entity_poly.type
_entity_poly.pdbx_seq_one_letter_code
_entity_poly.pdbx_strand_id
1 'polypeptide(L)' 'MSKEDFITVFEATLLCANLDIIGLSLIDDSNVLITFKGNGTRKVNIEADSYGAIILDVMKHAF' A
#
# COMPACT_ATOMS: atom_id res chain seq x y z
N MET A 1 -12.47 -1.65 -11.43
CA MET A 1 -11.95 -1.26 -10.11
C MET A 1 -11.00 -0.09 -10.28
N SER A 2 -11.20 0.98 -9.54
CA SER A 2 -10.28 2.11 -9.58
C SER A 2 -9.05 1.81 -8.73
N LYS A 3 -7.99 2.59 -8.92
CA LYS A 3 -6.77 2.45 -8.12
C LYS A 3 -7.08 2.67 -6.63
N GLU A 4 -7.95 3.63 -6.33
CA GLU A 4 -8.37 3.91 -4.96
C GLU A 4 -9.09 2.72 -4.33
N ASP A 5 -10.03 2.10 -5.07
CA ASP A 5 -10.74 0.93 -4.59
C ASP A 5 -9.80 -0.24 -4.39
N PHE A 6 -8.85 -0.42 -5.30
CA PHE A 6 -7.85 -1.47 -5.19
C PHE A 6 -6.99 -1.31 -3.93
N ILE A 7 -6.54 -0.08 -3.65
CA ILE A 7 -5.73 0.19 -2.47
C ILE A 7 -6.53 -0.06 -1.19
N THR A 8 -7.83 0.27 -1.18
CA THR A 8 -8.69 0.01 -0.02
C THR A 8 -8.79 -1.49 0.27
N VAL A 9 -9.00 -2.30 -0.76
CA VAL A 9 -9.07 -3.77 -0.62
C VAL A 9 -7.72 -4.33 -0.19
N PHE A 10 -6.64 -3.83 -0.77
CA PHE A 10 -5.30 -4.27 -0.44
C PHE A 10 -4.94 -3.92 1.01
N GLU A 11 -5.33 -2.74 1.47
CA GLU A 11 -5.16 -2.35 2.87
C GLU A 11 -5.83 -3.35 3.81
N ALA A 12 -7.08 -3.69 3.53
CA ALA A 12 -7.81 -4.67 4.34
C ALA A 12 -7.07 -6.01 4.38
N THR A 13 -6.55 -6.45 3.24
CA THR A 13 -5.78 -7.69 3.14
C THR A 13 -4.51 -7.64 3.99
N LEU A 14 -3.77 -6.53 3.91
CA LEU A 14 -2.54 -6.36 4.69
C LEU A 14 -2.82 -6.33 6.18
N LEU A 15 -3.88 -5.65 6.61
CA LEU A 15 -4.26 -5.60 8.02
C LEU A 15 -4.63 -6.99 8.55
N CYS A 16 -5.31 -7.79 7.73
CA CYS A 16 -5.68 -9.16 8.10
C CYS A 16 -4.48 -10.11 8.13
N ALA A 17 -3.40 -9.77 7.44
CA ALA A 17 -2.21 -10.62 7.38
C ALA A 17 -1.33 -10.52 8.64
N ASN A 18 -1.74 -9.75 9.63
CA ASN A 18 -1.05 -9.58 10.91
C ASN A 18 0.38 -9.07 10.74
N LEU A 19 0.57 -8.10 9.83
CA LEU A 19 1.84 -7.43 9.60
C LEU A 19 1.95 -6.20 10.49
N ASP A 20 3.15 -5.62 10.56
CA ASP A 20 3.37 -4.37 11.30
C ASP A 20 2.84 -3.14 10.55
N ILE A 21 1.87 -3.33 9.69
CA ILE A 21 1.24 -2.27 8.91
C ILE A 21 -0.10 -1.94 9.54
N ILE A 22 -0.34 -0.66 9.80
CA ILE A 22 -1.61 -0.19 10.34
C ILE A 22 -2.41 0.65 9.36
N GLY A 23 -1.85 0.93 8.18
CA GLY A 23 -2.58 1.68 7.18
C GLY A 23 -1.89 1.68 5.84
N LEU A 24 -2.69 1.85 4.79
CA LEU A 24 -2.23 1.99 3.42
C LEU A 24 -3.15 3.02 2.76
N SER A 25 -2.58 4.11 2.26
CA SER A 25 -3.36 5.21 1.70
C SER A 25 -2.83 5.62 0.35
N LEU A 26 -3.73 5.94 -0.57
CA LEU A 26 -3.36 6.53 -1.85
C LEU A 26 -3.21 8.03 -1.62
N ILE A 27 -1.98 8.55 -1.75
CA ILE A 27 -1.70 9.97 -1.56
C ILE A 27 -2.15 10.76 -2.80
N ASP A 28 -1.78 10.24 -3.96
CA ASP A 28 -2.14 10.80 -5.25
C ASP A 28 -2.15 9.66 -6.28
N ASP A 29 -2.28 9.97 -7.57
CA ASP A 29 -2.37 8.95 -8.61
C ASP A 29 -1.09 8.11 -8.77
N SER A 30 0.01 8.55 -8.17
CA SER A 30 1.32 7.95 -8.39
C SER A 30 1.97 7.39 -7.13
N ASN A 31 1.42 7.68 -5.94
CA ASN A 31 2.09 7.34 -4.69
C ASN A 31 1.13 6.79 -3.65
N VAL A 32 1.64 5.83 -2.91
CA VAL A 32 0.94 5.19 -1.80
C VAL A 32 1.76 5.41 -0.53
N LEU A 33 1.10 5.69 0.58
CA LEU A 33 1.74 5.81 1.89
C LEU A 33 1.43 4.58 2.71
N ILE A 34 2.48 3.91 3.18
CA ILE A 34 2.36 2.79 4.11
C ILE A 34 2.60 3.33 5.51
N THR A 35 1.69 3.05 6.44
CA THR A 35 1.84 3.43 7.84
C THR A 35 2.11 2.18 8.67
N PHE A 36 3.17 2.22 9.45
CA PHE A 36 3.60 1.09 10.27
C PHE A 36 3.26 1.33 11.75
N LYS A 37 3.20 0.25 12.53
CA LYS A 37 3.14 0.35 13.98
C LYS A 37 4.34 1.17 14.46
N GLY A 38 4.12 2.03 15.44
CA GLY A 38 5.19 2.88 15.96
C GLY A 38 5.34 4.19 15.21
N ASN A 39 4.36 4.53 14.37
CA ASN A 39 4.27 5.81 13.65
C ASN A 39 5.27 5.98 12.50
N GLY A 40 5.94 4.93 12.08
CA GLY A 40 6.77 4.98 10.89
C GLY A 40 5.91 5.00 9.64
N THR A 41 6.33 5.74 8.61
CA THR A 41 5.65 5.76 7.32
C THR A 41 6.65 5.57 6.20
N ARG A 42 6.17 5.06 5.06
CA ARG A 42 6.98 4.91 3.86
C ARG A 42 6.14 5.23 2.64
N LYS A 43 6.70 6.05 1.75
CA LYS A 43 6.05 6.43 0.50
C LYS A 43 6.57 5.52 -0.60
N VAL A 44 5.66 4.96 -1.39
CA VAL A 44 6.00 4.07 -2.51
C VAL A 44 5.43 4.66 -3.78
N ASN A 45 6.28 4.81 -4.80
CA ASN A 45 5.85 5.26 -6.12
C ASN A 45 5.24 4.08 -6.87
N ILE A 46 4.00 4.25 -7.34
CA ILE A 46 3.28 3.23 -8.09
C ILE A 46 2.83 3.74 -9.47
N GLU A 47 3.43 4.85 -9.94
CA GLU A 47 3.11 5.39 -11.24
C GLU A 47 3.35 4.36 -12.34
N ALA A 48 2.40 4.25 -13.25
CA ALA A 48 2.44 3.32 -14.37
C ALA A 48 2.42 1.83 -13.99
N ASP A 49 2.26 1.50 -12.72
CA ASP A 49 2.21 0.11 -12.30
C ASP A 49 0.85 -0.53 -12.62
N SER A 50 0.87 -1.79 -13.03
CA SER A 50 -0.33 -2.62 -13.03
C SER A 50 -0.69 -2.94 -11.57
N TYR A 51 -1.90 -3.47 -11.34
CA TYR A 51 -2.29 -3.84 -9.98
C TYR A 51 -1.36 -4.89 -9.38
N GLY A 52 -0.92 -5.86 -10.20
CA GLY A 52 0.06 -6.85 -9.74
C GLY A 52 1.39 -6.21 -9.36
N ALA A 53 1.85 -5.23 -10.14
CA ALA A 53 3.08 -4.52 -9.84
C ALA A 53 2.96 -3.68 -8.58
N ILE A 54 1.79 -3.09 -8.34
CA ILE A 54 1.52 -2.34 -7.10
C ILE A 54 1.68 -3.26 -5.89
N ILE A 55 1.09 -4.45 -5.95
CA ILE A 55 1.22 -5.44 -4.89
C ILE A 55 2.69 -5.75 -4.61
N LEU A 56 3.45 -6.05 -5.66
CA LEU A 56 4.87 -6.38 -5.52
C LEU A 56 5.67 -5.22 -4.93
N ASP A 57 5.43 -3.99 -5.41
CA ASP A 57 6.15 -2.82 -4.92
C ASP A 57 5.84 -2.55 -3.45
N VAL A 58 4.59 -2.62 -3.06
CA VAL A 58 4.19 -2.40 -1.67
C VAL A 58 4.77 -3.48 -0.77
N MET A 59 4.68 -4.75 -1.16
CA MET A 59 5.21 -5.85 -0.36
C MET A 59 6.73 -5.75 -0.21
N LYS A 60 7.42 -5.34 -1.26
CA LYS A 60 8.86 -5.14 -1.25
C LYS A 60 9.29 -4.10 -0.23
N HIS A 61 8.49 -3.04 -0.06
CA HIS A 61 8.80 -1.96 0.88
C HIS A 61 8.21 -2.20 2.28
N ALA A 62 7.28 -3.15 2.41
CA ALA A 62 6.66 -3.49 3.69
C ALA A 62 7.51 -4.47 4.51
N PHE A 63 8.39 -5.16 3.84
CA PHE A 63 9.29 -6.15 4.43
C PHE A 63 10.78 -5.83 4.11
#